data_e81e6cd664fb407981d6704ffe8c89d8
#
_entry.id   e81e6cd664fb407981d6704ffe8c89d8
#
_cell.length_a   1.000
_cell.length_b   1.000
_cell.length_c   1.000
_cell.angle_alpha   90.00
_cell.angle_beta   90.00
_cell.angle_gamma   90.00
#
_symmetry.space_group_name_H-M   'P 1'
#
loop_
_entity.id
_entity.type
_entity.pdbx_description
1 polymer ?
#
loop_
_entity_poly.entity_id
_entity_poly.type
_entity_poly.pdbx_seq_one_letter_code
_entity_poly.pdbx_strand_id
1 'polypeptide(L)'
;MRVGGIIFVKYNGIQLKAKGSWEYNIGQGMREAVVGSDGVHGYKELPQVPFISGTATDDADLNLKTLLNISDATVQLELSNGKIVVLEQAFFAGEGTASTEEGEIAVRFEGLNAEEVL
;
A
#
# COMPACT_ATOMS: atom_id res chain seq x y z
N MET A 1 -4.68 -24.08 -4.33
CA MET A 1 -4.93 -23.21 -3.16
C MET A 1 -3.93 -22.08 -3.09
N ARG A 2 -4.36 -20.91 -2.77
CA ARG A 2 -3.45 -19.78 -2.61
C ARG A 2 -2.91 -19.73 -1.20
N VAL A 3 -1.69 -19.26 -1.09
CA VAL A 3 -1.02 -19.13 0.19
C VAL A 3 -0.52 -17.70 0.32
N GLY A 4 -1.17 -16.91 1.17
CA GLY A 4 -0.72 -15.56 1.50
C GLY A 4 -0.66 -14.55 0.38
N GLY A 5 -1.22 -14.88 -0.78
CA GLY A 5 -1.16 -14.00 -1.94
C GLY A 5 -2.20 -12.89 -1.90
N ILE A 6 -2.07 -11.97 -2.84
CA ILE A 6 -2.99 -10.87 -3.02
C ILE A 6 -4.08 -11.28 -3.99
N ILE A 7 -5.32 -10.97 -3.64
CA ILE A 7 -6.46 -11.25 -4.50
C ILE A 7 -6.84 -10.01 -5.29
N PHE A 8 -7.03 -8.89 -4.61
CA PHE A 8 -7.50 -7.67 -5.25
C PHE A 8 -6.83 -6.45 -4.67
N VAL A 9 -6.60 -5.45 -5.54
CA VAL A 9 -6.33 -4.08 -5.16
C VAL A 9 -7.37 -3.22 -5.84
N LYS A 10 -8.17 -2.50 -5.07
CA LYS A 10 -9.27 -1.70 -5.60
C LYS A 10 -9.12 -0.24 -5.19
N TYR A 11 -9.47 0.66 -6.11
CA TYR A 11 -9.55 2.07 -5.80
C TYR A 11 -10.74 2.66 -6.57
N ASN A 12 -11.58 3.43 -5.88
CA ASN A 12 -12.77 4.08 -6.47
C ASN A 12 -13.59 3.13 -7.36
N GLY A 13 -13.75 1.89 -6.93
CA GLY A 13 -14.49 0.90 -7.70
C GLY A 13 -13.74 0.27 -8.85
N ILE A 14 -12.50 0.68 -9.11
CA ILE A 14 -11.65 0.12 -10.15
C ILE A 14 -10.72 -0.91 -9.53
N GLN A 15 -10.56 -2.03 -10.19
CA GLN A 15 -9.70 -3.10 -9.71
C GLN A 15 -8.41 -3.15 -10.52
N LEU A 16 -7.28 -3.18 -9.83
CA LEU A 16 -5.99 -3.38 -10.46
C LEU A 16 -5.68 -4.87 -10.55
N LYS A 17 -4.97 -5.25 -11.57
CA LYS A 17 -4.48 -6.62 -11.72
C LYS A 17 -3.15 -6.72 -10.99
N ALA A 18 -3.19 -7.15 -9.74
CA ALA A 18 -2.01 -7.27 -8.91
C ALA A 18 -1.07 -8.35 -9.41
N LYS A 19 0.22 -8.09 -9.31
CA LYS A 19 1.26 -8.98 -9.77
C LYS A 19 2.36 -9.06 -8.72
N GLY A 20 2.80 -10.28 -8.41
CA GLY A 20 3.85 -10.46 -7.40
C GLY A 20 3.38 -10.18 -6.00
N SER A 21 4.31 -9.79 -5.15
CA SER A 21 4.01 -9.51 -3.75
C SER A 21 3.71 -8.04 -3.52
N TRP A 22 2.84 -7.79 -2.55
CA TRP A 22 2.47 -6.44 -2.16
C TRP A 22 2.77 -6.25 -0.69
N GLU A 23 3.00 -5.01 -0.31
CA GLU A 23 3.31 -4.62 1.06
C GLU A 23 2.31 -3.58 1.53
N TYR A 24 2.10 -3.51 2.83
CA TYR A 24 1.28 -2.46 3.41
C TYR A 24 1.79 -2.08 4.79
N ASN A 25 1.45 -0.87 5.19
CA ASN A 25 1.76 -0.35 6.52
C ASN A 25 0.54 0.43 6.99
N ILE A 26 0.05 0.13 8.16
CA ILE A 26 -1.17 0.78 8.66
C ILE A 26 -0.92 2.16 9.29
N GLY A 27 0.33 2.61 9.30
CA GLY A 27 0.65 3.96 9.78
C GLY A 27 0.73 4.10 11.28
N GLN A 28 0.90 3.00 11.99
CA GLN A 28 1.11 3.05 13.42
C GLN A 28 2.48 3.65 13.72
N GLY A 29 2.55 4.52 14.71
CA GLY A 29 3.82 5.15 15.05
C GLY A 29 4.91 4.14 15.39
N MET A 30 6.10 4.38 14.88
CA MET A 30 7.25 3.53 15.17
C MET A 30 7.86 3.94 16.50
N ARG A 31 8.07 2.97 17.38
CA ARG A 31 8.70 3.22 18.66
C ARG A 31 10.19 2.98 18.57
N GLU A 32 10.94 3.90 19.17
CA GLU A 32 12.40 3.81 19.18
C GLU A 32 12.86 3.96 20.62
N ALA A 33 13.67 3.02 21.08
CA ALA A 33 14.14 3.02 22.45
C ALA A 33 15.04 4.22 22.72
N VAL A 34 14.86 4.83 23.90
CA VAL A 34 15.75 5.86 24.38
C VAL A 34 16.69 5.19 25.37
N VAL A 35 17.99 5.17 25.04
CA VAL A 35 18.99 4.43 25.81
C VAL A 35 19.91 5.43 26.51
N GLY A 36 20.04 5.28 27.84
CA GLY A 36 21.00 6.01 28.63
C GLY A 36 22.18 5.11 29.00
N SER A 37 23.13 5.66 29.76
CA SER A 37 24.33 4.91 30.17
C SER A 37 24.00 3.76 31.09
N ASP A 38 22.86 3.78 31.75
CA ASP A 38 22.43 2.78 32.73
C ASP A 38 21.28 1.90 32.22
N GLY A 39 20.98 1.97 30.91
CA GLY A 39 19.96 1.12 30.32
C GLY A 39 18.91 1.87 29.52
N VAL A 40 17.79 1.20 29.31
CA VAL A 40 16.69 1.75 28.51
C VAL A 40 15.81 2.64 29.39
N HIS A 41 15.62 3.88 28.99
CA HIS A 41 14.84 4.87 29.72
C HIS A 41 13.40 5.02 29.22
N GLY A 42 12.99 4.23 28.26
CA GLY A 42 11.67 4.31 27.66
C GLY A 42 11.77 4.35 26.15
N TYR A 43 10.80 5.00 25.50
CA TYR A 43 10.79 5.08 24.05
C TYR A 43 10.21 6.41 23.58
N LYS A 44 10.48 6.74 22.34
CA LYS A 44 9.85 7.83 21.63
C LYS A 44 9.12 7.27 20.41
N GLU A 45 8.10 7.97 19.95
CA GLU A 45 7.34 7.55 18.78
C GLU A 45 7.68 8.46 17.60
N LEU A 46 7.86 7.83 16.43
CA LEU A 46 8.07 8.52 15.17
C LEU A 46 6.87 8.24 14.28
N PRO A 47 6.27 9.26 13.66
CA PRO A 47 5.12 9.02 12.79
C PRO A 47 5.53 8.22 11.56
N GLN A 48 4.60 7.42 11.07
CA GLN A 48 4.76 6.67 9.83
C GLN A 48 3.57 6.95 8.93
N VAL A 49 3.82 6.92 7.63
CA VAL A 49 2.77 7.11 6.64
C VAL A 49 2.16 5.74 6.31
N PRO A 50 0.83 5.59 6.43
CA PRO A 50 0.21 4.36 5.97
C PRO A 50 0.31 4.25 4.45
N PHE A 51 0.59 3.04 3.95
CA PHE A 51 0.75 2.84 2.53
C PHE A 51 0.36 1.43 2.10
N ILE A 52 0.07 1.29 0.81
CA ILE A 52 -0.08 0.03 0.11
C ILE A 52 0.77 0.13 -1.15
N SER A 53 1.68 -0.80 -1.35
CA SER A 53 2.57 -0.75 -2.51
C SER A 53 2.83 -2.13 -3.11
N GLY A 54 3.10 -2.15 -4.39
CA GLY A 54 3.39 -3.37 -5.12
C GLY A 54 3.49 -3.13 -6.60
N THR A 55 3.22 -4.17 -7.36
CA THR A 55 3.29 -4.14 -8.81
C THR A 55 1.95 -4.54 -9.41
N ALA A 56 1.49 -3.81 -10.40
CA ALA A 56 0.27 -4.13 -11.13
C ALA A 56 0.58 -4.39 -12.61
N THR A 57 -0.25 -5.18 -13.24
CA THR A 57 -0.14 -5.41 -14.68
C THR A 57 -0.57 -4.15 -15.42
N ASP A 58 0.25 -3.72 -16.37
CA ASP A 58 -0.06 -2.60 -17.25
C ASP A 58 -0.84 -3.15 -18.45
N ASP A 59 -2.17 -3.16 -18.36
CA ASP A 59 -2.98 -3.69 -19.44
C ASP A 59 -3.66 -2.54 -20.20
N ALA A 60 -4.33 -2.91 -21.31
CA ALA A 60 -4.91 -1.94 -22.22
C ALA A 60 -6.02 -1.10 -21.59
N ASP A 61 -6.63 -1.60 -20.51
CA ASP A 61 -7.72 -0.91 -19.83
C ASP A 61 -7.23 0.03 -18.73
N LEU A 62 -5.94 0.00 -18.42
CA LEU A 62 -5.37 0.83 -17.37
C LEU A 62 -4.94 2.18 -17.94
N ASN A 63 -5.59 3.23 -17.47
CA ASN A 63 -5.22 4.59 -17.85
C ASN A 63 -4.21 5.12 -16.83
N LEU A 64 -2.96 5.21 -17.25
CA LEU A 64 -1.87 5.60 -16.38
C LEU A 64 -2.08 7.00 -15.79
N LYS A 65 -2.52 7.93 -16.61
CA LYS A 65 -2.75 9.30 -16.15
C LYS A 65 -3.82 9.36 -15.05
N THR A 66 -4.89 8.58 -15.21
CA THR A 66 -5.93 8.49 -14.19
C THR A 66 -5.39 7.89 -12.91
N LEU A 67 -4.57 6.84 -13.02
CA LEU A 67 -3.95 6.21 -11.85
C LEU A 67 -3.04 7.18 -11.11
N LEU A 68 -2.21 7.91 -11.83
CA LEU A 68 -1.26 8.83 -11.22
C LEU A 68 -1.92 10.04 -10.57
N ASN A 69 -3.13 10.38 -10.99
CA ASN A 69 -3.85 11.52 -10.46
C ASN A 69 -4.84 11.17 -9.36
N ILE A 70 -4.79 9.95 -8.88
CA ILE A 70 -5.66 9.54 -7.78
C ILE A 70 -5.35 10.36 -6.55
N SER A 71 -6.38 10.95 -5.96
CA SER A 71 -6.30 11.65 -4.68
C SER A 71 -7.62 11.47 -3.96
N ASP A 72 -7.56 11.49 -2.63
CA ASP A 72 -8.73 11.37 -1.78
C ASP A 72 -9.57 10.11 -2.08
N ALA A 73 -8.89 9.02 -2.38
CA ALA A 73 -9.53 7.76 -2.73
C ALA A 73 -9.47 6.77 -1.57
N THR A 74 -10.34 5.76 -1.63
CA THR A 74 -10.25 4.63 -0.72
C THR A 74 -9.61 3.47 -1.48
N VAL A 75 -8.51 2.95 -0.97
CA VAL A 75 -7.80 1.83 -1.58
C VAL A 75 -7.94 0.61 -0.67
N GLN A 76 -8.33 -0.51 -1.26
CA GLN A 76 -8.49 -1.76 -0.53
C GLN A 76 -7.53 -2.81 -1.07
N LEU A 77 -6.87 -3.49 -0.16
CA LEU A 77 -6.00 -4.62 -0.47
C LEU A 77 -6.61 -5.87 0.15
N GLU A 78 -7.09 -6.76 -0.69
CA GLU A 78 -7.69 -8.01 -0.22
C GLU A 78 -6.67 -9.14 -0.32
N LEU A 79 -6.43 -9.80 0.80
CA LEU A 79 -5.46 -10.88 0.88
C LEU A 79 -6.15 -12.23 0.76
N SER A 80 -5.40 -13.23 0.32
CA SER A 80 -5.95 -14.58 0.13
C SER A 80 -6.35 -15.25 1.43
N ASN A 81 -5.86 -14.76 2.57
CA ASN A 81 -6.26 -15.27 3.88
C ASN A 81 -7.55 -14.64 4.43
N GLY A 82 -8.20 -13.78 3.64
CA GLY A 82 -9.46 -13.15 4.02
C GLY A 82 -9.31 -11.79 4.70
N LYS A 83 -8.10 -11.38 5.03
CA LYS A 83 -7.86 -10.08 5.63
C LYS A 83 -7.99 -8.99 4.57
N ILE A 84 -8.57 -7.86 4.95
CA ILE A 84 -8.69 -6.70 4.07
C ILE A 84 -8.01 -5.52 4.73
N VAL A 85 -7.15 -4.83 3.98
CA VAL A 85 -6.53 -3.59 4.42
C VAL A 85 -7.19 -2.44 3.69
N VAL A 86 -7.68 -1.45 4.43
CA VAL A 86 -8.37 -0.29 3.86
C VAL A 86 -7.53 0.94 4.12
N LEU A 87 -7.14 1.62 3.06
CA LEU A 87 -6.37 2.86 3.12
C LEU A 87 -7.29 4.01 2.72
N GLU A 88 -7.49 4.95 3.64
CA GLU A 88 -8.42 6.05 3.45
C GLU A 88 -7.72 7.34 3.07
N GLN A 89 -8.40 8.16 2.28
CA GLN A 89 -7.88 9.43 1.77
C GLN A 89 -6.53 9.20 1.10
N ALA A 90 -6.49 8.21 0.24
CA ALA A 90 -5.27 7.77 -0.41
C ALA A 90 -4.98 8.56 -1.68
N PHE A 91 -3.71 8.65 -1.99
CA PHE A 91 -3.22 9.28 -3.22
C PHE A 91 -2.09 8.43 -3.79
N PHE A 92 -1.87 8.57 -5.08
CA PHE A 92 -0.76 7.87 -5.72
C PHE A 92 0.55 8.58 -5.38
N ALA A 93 1.50 7.83 -4.84
CA ALA A 93 2.74 8.39 -4.29
C ALA A 93 4.00 7.90 -4.99
N GLY A 94 3.88 7.23 -6.14
CA GLY A 94 5.02 6.70 -6.86
C GLY A 94 5.42 7.57 -8.04
N GLU A 95 6.46 7.14 -8.75
CA GLU A 95 6.90 7.83 -9.96
C GLU A 95 5.98 7.58 -11.16
N GLY A 96 5.33 6.43 -11.18
CA GLY A 96 4.43 6.11 -12.26
C GLY A 96 5.12 5.64 -13.52
N THR A 97 6.27 4.99 -13.39
CA THR A 97 6.99 4.45 -14.54
C THR A 97 6.48 3.06 -14.88
N ALA A 98 6.10 2.88 -16.14
CA ALA A 98 5.67 1.58 -16.64
C ALA A 98 6.79 0.90 -17.41
N SER A 99 6.94 -0.40 -17.21
CA SER A 99 7.92 -1.21 -17.94
C SER A 99 7.23 -1.90 -19.10
N THR A 100 7.67 -1.59 -20.32
CA THR A 100 7.08 -2.20 -21.51
C THR A 100 7.53 -3.64 -21.72
N GLU A 101 8.72 -3.97 -21.26
CA GLU A 101 9.25 -5.32 -21.40
C GLU A 101 8.49 -6.32 -20.55
N GLU A 102 8.20 -5.94 -19.30
CA GLU A 102 7.51 -6.84 -18.38
C GLU A 102 6.01 -6.58 -18.29
N GLY A 103 5.54 -5.50 -18.91
CA GLY A 103 4.13 -5.16 -18.90
C GLY A 103 3.60 -4.84 -17.52
N GLU A 104 4.40 -4.12 -16.73
CA GLU A 104 4.01 -3.84 -15.36
C GLU A 104 4.35 -2.42 -14.93
N ILE A 105 3.71 -2.00 -13.86
CA ILE A 105 3.93 -0.68 -13.28
C ILE A 105 4.05 -0.82 -11.78
N ALA A 106 5.02 -0.13 -11.19
CA ALA A 106 5.16 -0.05 -9.75
C ALA A 106 4.12 0.92 -9.20
N VAL A 107 3.36 0.48 -8.22
CA VAL A 107 2.24 1.23 -7.66
C VAL A 107 2.49 1.44 -6.17
N ARG A 108 2.28 2.66 -5.73
CA ARG A 108 2.32 2.97 -4.31
C ARG A 108 1.23 3.99 -3.98
N PHE A 109 0.38 3.62 -3.05
CA PHE A 109 -0.62 4.53 -2.50
C PHE A 109 -0.25 4.86 -1.07
N GLU A 110 -0.31 6.13 -0.73
CA GLU A 110 -0.16 6.60 0.66
C GLU A 110 -1.46 7.29 1.05
N GLY A 111 -1.75 7.32 2.32
CA GLY A 111 -2.99 7.91 2.79
C GLY A 111 -2.88 8.48 4.19
N LEU A 112 -3.99 8.91 4.73
CA LEU A 112 -4.03 9.51 6.07
C LEU A 112 -4.35 8.50 7.15
N ASN A 113 -5.05 7.42 6.80
CA ASN A 113 -5.46 6.41 7.76
C ASN A 113 -5.58 5.05 7.09
N ALA A 114 -5.23 4.00 7.82
CA ALA A 114 -5.38 2.64 7.32
C ALA A 114 -5.88 1.72 8.44
N GLU A 115 -6.66 0.73 8.06
CA GLU A 115 -7.21 -0.24 8.99
C GLU A 115 -7.13 -1.65 8.41
N GLU A 116 -7.00 -2.62 9.29
CA GLU A 116 -7.12 -4.03 8.94
C GLU A 116 -8.49 -4.52 9.35
N VAL A 117 -9.19 -5.16 8.43
CA VAL A 117 -10.46 -5.82 8.70
C VAL A 117 -10.19 -7.32 8.74
N LEU A 118 -10.36 -7.89 9.90
CA LEU A 118 -10.04 -9.29 10.16
C LEU A 118 -11.24 -10.21 9.95
#